data_f21641b720d681307d4a47d6ba620c93
#
_entry.id   f21641b720d681307d4a47d6ba620c93
#
_cell.length_a   1.000
_cell.length_b   1.000
_cell.length_c   1.000
_cell.angle_alpha   90.00
_cell.angle_beta   90.00
_cell.angle_gamma   90.00
#
_symmetry.space_group_name_H-M   'P 1'
#
loop_
_entity.id
_entity.type
_entity.pdbx_description
1 polymer ?
#
loop_
_entity_poly.entity_id
_entity_poly.type
_entity_poly.pdbx_seq_one_letter_code
_entity_poly.pdbx_strand_id
1 'polypeptide(L)'
;ERATKCEEVMTSWRNAGGGKIVVSEELMKEANLDTAADVRVDGEWALGAEMFGTKTYYKHDDESGLISGLMKGDQDNLPVFEQMSVINEVDLYKTFIPMCSESCKVLTVSHGEMIAYFYINAAVLSRDAAIHAYGIDCMEEYGTIVLVGNSVDNFPGADIPFKPAGWGHQTMKVKTFNAVVEIVSPTSARTTIIA
;
A
#
# COMPACT_ATOMS: atom_id res chain seq x y z
N GLU A 1 -23.18 9.19 -6.40
CA GLU A 1 -21.87 9.63 -6.94
C GLU A 1 -20.70 8.91 -6.28
N ARG A 2 -20.61 8.83 -4.93
CA ARG A 2 -19.55 8.08 -4.22
C ARG A 2 -19.67 6.57 -4.40
N ALA A 3 -20.86 6.01 -4.27
CA ALA A 3 -21.10 4.58 -4.48
C ALA A 3 -20.76 4.14 -5.91
N THR A 4 -21.12 4.94 -6.90
CA THR A 4 -20.79 4.70 -8.31
C THR A 4 -19.28 4.69 -8.53
N LYS A 5 -18.54 5.60 -7.87
CA LYS A 5 -17.09 5.69 -7.98
C LYS A 5 -16.38 4.53 -7.27
N CYS A 6 -16.92 4.07 -6.14
CA CYS A 6 -16.45 2.87 -5.45
C CYS A 6 -16.62 1.63 -6.35
N GLU A 7 -17.78 1.47 -6.96
CA GLU A 7 -18.08 0.36 -7.86
C GLU A 7 -17.25 0.41 -9.15
N GLU A 8 -17.00 1.60 -9.71
CA GLU A 8 -16.11 1.80 -10.86
C GLU A 8 -14.66 1.42 -10.53
N VAL A 9 -14.15 1.84 -9.37
CA VAL A 9 -12.79 1.51 -8.94
C VAL A 9 -12.69 0.04 -8.59
N MET A 10 -13.67 -0.53 -7.91
CA MET A 10 -13.73 -1.96 -7.63
C MET A 10 -13.87 -2.79 -8.91
N THR A 11 -14.58 -2.27 -9.90
CA THR A 11 -14.70 -2.91 -11.21
C THR A 11 -13.43 -2.74 -12.05
N SER A 12 -12.81 -1.57 -12.02
CA SER A 12 -11.52 -1.30 -12.64
C SER A 12 -10.42 -2.15 -11.98
N TRP A 13 -10.47 -2.29 -10.70
CA TRP A 13 -9.64 -3.19 -9.93
C TRP A 13 -9.84 -4.65 -10.33
N ARG A 14 -11.09 -5.08 -10.47
CA ARG A 14 -11.45 -6.40 -10.99
C ARG A 14 -10.90 -6.64 -12.38
N ASN A 15 -10.81 -5.64 -13.21
CA ASN A 15 -10.41 -5.77 -14.60
C ASN A 15 -8.90 -5.56 -14.83
N ALA A 16 -8.23 -4.72 -14.04
CA ALA A 16 -6.83 -4.36 -14.24
C ALA A 16 -5.84 -5.43 -13.79
N GLY A 17 -6.23 -6.29 -12.85
CA GLY A 17 -5.38 -7.36 -12.34
C GLY A 17 -5.65 -8.74 -12.91
N GLY A 18 -6.30 -8.83 -14.09
CA GLY A 18 -6.79 -10.12 -14.54
C GLY A 18 -7.87 -10.69 -13.61
N GLY A 19 -8.58 -9.84 -12.90
CA GLY A 19 -9.71 -10.17 -12.06
C GLY A 19 -9.37 -10.84 -10.72
N LYS A 20 -8.11 -10.87 -10.32
CA LYS A 20 -7.72 -11.67 -9.16
C LYS A 20 -7.01 -10.93 -8.03
N ILE A 21 -6.73 -9.65 -8.20
CA ILE A 21 -6.48 -8.77 -7.05
C ILE A 21 -7.74 -7.98 -6.71
N VAL A 22 -8.75 -8.37 -7.16
CA VAL A 22 -9.92 -8.15 -6.43
C VAL A 22 -9.49 -8.55 -5.03
N VAL A 23 -9.85 -7.72 -4.16
CA VAL A 23 -10.48 -8.32 -3.03
C VAL A 23 -11.43 -9.36 -3.59
N SER A 24 -10.88 -10.39 -4.24
CA SER A 24 -11.65 -11.56 -4.63
C SER A 24 -12.13 -12.11 -3.32
N GLU A 25 -13.35 -12.61 -3.32
CA GLU A 25 -13.77 -13.50 -2.24
C GLU A 25 -12.66 -14.52 -1.92
N GLU A 26 -11.78 -14.82 -2.86
CA GLU A 26 -10.59 -15.65 -2.67
C GLU A 26 -9.44 -14.91 -1.98
N LEU A 27 -9.14 -13.66 -2.28
CA LEU A 27 -8.16 -12.88 -1.52
C LEU A 27 -8.74 -12.38 -0.19
N MET A 28 -10.03 -12.15 -0.11
CA MET A 28 -10.74 -11.96 1.16
C MET A 28 -10.87 -13.28 1.92
N LYS A 29 -11.05 -14.39 1.23
CA LYS A 29 -10.95 -15.73 1.82
C LYS A 29 -9.52 -16.11 2.13
N GLU A 30 -8.54 -15.78 1.33
CA GLU A 30 -7.12 -15.94 1.66
C GLU A 30 -6.67 -14.96 2.73
N ALA A 31 -7.22 -13.76 2.78
CA ALA A 31 -7.02 -12.82 3.88
C ALA A 31 -7.84 -13.18 5.12
N ASN A 32 -9.02 -13.79 4.97
CA ASN A 32 -9.83 -14.40 6.02
C ASN A 32 -9.52 -15.88 6.25
N LEU A 33 -8.81 -16.49 5.36
CA LEU A 33 -8.25 -17.80 5.56
C LEU A 33 -7.16 -17.68 6.60
N ASP A 34 -7.59 -17.78 7.77
CA ASP A 34 -6.77 -18.11 8.90
C ASP A 34 -6.25 -16.97 9.75
N THR A 35 -7.13 -16.60 10.59
CA THR A 35 -6.75 -16.25 11.95
C THR A 35 -5.99 -17.35 12.69
N ALA A 36 -5.72 -18.50 12.13
CA ALA A 36 -5.10 -19.61 12.87
C ALA A 36 -4.32 -20.65 12.08
N ALA A 37 -4.32 -20.67 10.79
CA ALA A 37 -3.50 -21.63 10.08
C ALA A 37 -2.52 -20.92 9.16
N ASP A 38 -1.33 -21.43 9.17
CA ASP A 38 -0.29 -21.13 8.22
C ASP A 38 -0.89 -20.76 6.86
N VAL A 39 -0.72 -19.50 6.48
CA VAL A 39 -0.84 -19.15 5.07
C VAL A 39 -0.01 -20.21 4.38
N ARG A 40 -0.65 -21.19 3.78
CA ARG A 40 0.00 -22.01 2.79
C ARG A 40 0.37 -21.04 1.71
N VAL A 41 1.58 -20.59 1.80
CA VAL A 41 2.29 -19.96 0.74
C VAL A 41 2.34 -21.05 -0.32
N ASP A 42 1.39 -21.05 -1.24
CA ASP A 42 1.49 -21.89 -2.41
C ASP A 42 2.79 -21.49 -3.07
N GLY A 43 3.86 -22.21 -2.81
CA GLY A 43 5.20 -22.17 -3.41
C GLY A 43 5.78 -20.86 -3.95
N GLU A 44 4.98 -19.81 -4.06
CA GLU A 44 5.31 -18.57 -4.72
C GLU A 44 5.68 -17.42 -3.77
N TRP A 45 5.13 -17.39 -2.55
CA TRP A 45 5.41 -16.32 -1.59
C TRP A 45 6.38 -16.79 -0.50
N ALA A 46 7.45 -16.06 -0.28
CA ALA A 46 8.39 -16.31 0.80
C ALA A 46 8.11 -15.39 1.99
N LEU A 47 8.09 -15.94 3.20
CA LEU A 47 8.01 -15.13 4.42
C LEU A 47 9.29 -14.28 4.54
N GLY A 48 9.13 -12.97 4.59
CA GLY A 48 10.24 -12.03 4.75
C GLY A 48 10.49 -11.69 6.22
N ALA A 49 9.47 -11.26 6.92
CA ALA A 49 9.58 -10.85 8.32
C ALA A 49 8.24 -10.99 9.04
N GLU A 50 8.32 -11.15 10.36
CA GLU A 50 7.18 -11.04 11.27
C GLU A 50 7.58 -10.09 12.41
N MET A 51 6.82 -9.01 12.59
CA MET A 51 7.11 -8.00 13.59
C MET A 51 5.84 -7.28 14.04
N PHE A 52 5.63 -7.14 15.34
CA PHE A 52 4.48 -6.44 15.93
C PHE A 52 3.11 -6.93 15.41
N GLY A 53 2.92 -8.24 15.24
CA GLY A 53 1.67 -8.81 14.72
C GLY A 53 1.49 -8.64 13.21
N THR A 54 2.49 -8.11 12.52
CA THR A 54 2.47 -7.94 11.07
C THR A 54 3.40 -8.94 10.40
N LYS A 55 2.89 -9.65 9.41
CA LYS A 55 3.65 -10.58 8.57
C LYS A 55 3.87 -9.98 7.19
N THR A 56 5.10 -10.03 6.73
CA THR A 56 5.48 -9.56 5.40
C THR A 56 5.96 -10.73 4.55
N TYR A 57 5.46 -10.81 3.36
CA TYR A 57 5.84 -11.82 2.36
C TYR A 57 6.33 -11.13 1.10
N TYR A 58 7.12 -11.83 0.32
CA TYR A 58 7.58 -11.35 -0.97
C TYR A 58 7.55 -12.46 -2.01
N LYS A 59 7.39 -12.07 -3.26
CA LYS A 59 7.43 -12.92 -4.43
C LYS A 59 8.28 -12.26 -5.49
N HIS A 60 9.14 -13.04 -6.12
CA HIS A 60 9.93 -12.60 -7.27
C HIS A 60 9.40 -13.27 -8.53
N ASP A 61 9.16 -12.50 -9.56
CA ASP A 61 8.82 -12.98 -10.89
C ASP A 61 10.08 -12.95 -11.76
N ASP A 62 10.64 -14.11 -12.01
CA ASP A 62 11.90 -14.26 -12.76
C ASP A 62 11.77 -13.80 -14.22
N GLU A 63 10.56 -13.87 -14.82
CA GLU A 63 10.36 -13.49 -16.22
C GLU A 63 10.31 -11.96 -16.38
N SER A 64 9.63 -11.26 -15.51
CA SER A 64 9.50 -9.81 -15.55
C SER A 64 10.53 -9.07 -14.71
N GLY A 65 11.22 -9.75 -13.80
CA GLY A 65 12.12 -9.17 -12.83
C GLY A 65 11.40 -8.34 -11.75
N LEU A 66 10.09 -8.49 -11.61
CA LEU A 66 9.30 -7.77 -10.63
C LEU A 66 9.36 -8.44 -9.27
N ILE A 67 9.36 -7.61 -8.25
CA ILE A 67 9.19 -8.05 -6.85
C ILE A 67 7.81 -7.57 -6.40
N SER A 68 7.02 -8.49 -5.89
CA SER A 68 5.76 -8.18 -5.24
C SER A 68 5.90 -8.37 -3.73
N GLY A 69 5.29 -7.48 -2.98
CA GLY A 69 5.24 -7.53 -1.53
C GLY A 69 3.80 -7.70 -1.04
N LEU A 70 3.61 -8.54 -0.04
CA LEU A 70 2.35 -8.71 0.67
C LEU A 70 2.61 -8.49 2.16
N MET A 71 1.84 -7.63 2.79
CA MET A 71 1.89 -7.40 4.22
C MET A 71 0.49 -7.60 4.81
N LYS A 72 0.42 -8.35 5.91
CA LYS A 72 -0.81 -8.59 6.67
C LYS A 72 -0.57 -8.29 8.13
N GLY A 73 -1.52 -7.60 8.77
CA GLY A 73 -1.43 -7.30 10.19
C GLY A 73 -2.80 -7.02 10.80
N ASP A 74 -2.99 -7.50 12.02
CA ASP A 74 -4.10 -7.12 12.87
C ASP A 74 -3.63 -6.03 13.84
N GLN A 75 -4.35 -4.93 13.89
CA GLN A 75 -4.11 -3.83 14.81
C GLN A 75 -5.22 -3.80 15.84
N ASP A 76 -4.91 -4.28 17.03
CA ASP A 76 -5.81 -4.27 18.17
C ASP A 76 -5.49 -3.13 19.15
N ASN A 77 -6.53 -2.61 19.78
CA ASN A 77 -6.42 -1.53 20.77
C ASN A 77 -5.84 -0.22 20.23
N LEU A 78 -5.94 -0.02 18.93
CA LEU A 78 -5.50 1.20 18.26
C LEU A 78 -6.67 1.82 17.50
N PRO A 79 -7.14 3.02 17.89
CA PRO A 79 -8.28 3.65 17.23
C PRO A 79 -8.04 3.82 15.73
N VAL A 80 -9.05 3.46 14.93
CA VAL A 80 -8.92 3.41 13.47
C VAL A 80 -8.67 4.80 12.87
N PHE A 81 -9.28 5.84 13.42
CA PHE A 81 -9.08 7.21 12.94
C PHE A 81 -7.64 7.69 13.11
N GLU A 82 -7.00 7.35 14.22
CA GLU A 82 -5.59 7.66 14.47
C GLU A 82 -4.68 6.90 13.50
N GLN A 83 -4.99 5.65 13.20
CA GLN A 83 -4.26 4.89 12.18
C GLN A 83 -4.36 5.56 10.81
N MET A 84 -5.56 5.94 10.39
CA MET A 84 -5.78 6.64 9.11
C MET A 84 -5.12 8.01 9.08
N SER A 85 -5.08 8.71 10.22
CA SER A 85 -4.35 9.98 10.34
C SER A 85 -2.85 9.79 10.12
N VAL A 86 -2.23 8.75 10.69
CA VAL A 86 -0.80 8.45 10.48
C VAL A 86 -0.51 8.15 9.02
N ILE A 87 -1.39 7.42 8.32
CA ILE A 87 -1.24 7.16 6.89
C ILE A 87 -1.24 8.46 6.07
N ASN A 88 -2.01 9.45 6.49
CA ASN A 88 -2.08 10.74 5.81
C ASN A 88 -0.89 11.68 6.15
N GLU A 89 -0.17 11.42 7.24
CA GLU A 89 0.95 12.24 7.70
C GLU A 89 2.30 11.79 7.08
N VAL A 90 2.37 11.82 5.75
CA VAL A 90 3.53 11.36 4.98
C VAL A 90 4.84 12.02 5.41
N ASP A 91 4.79 13.30 5.79
CA ASP A 91 5.97 14.05 6.22
C ASP A 91 6.67 13.46 7.47
N LEU A 92 5.93 12.65 8.25
CA LEU A 92 6.45 11.97 9.43
C LEU A 92 7.07 10.61 9.13
N TYR A 93 6.87 10.04 7.95
CA TYR A 93 7.33 8.67 7.63
C TYR A 93 8.83 8.49 7.78
N LYS A 94 9.62 9.52 7.47
CA LYS A 94 11.07 9.55 7.73
C LYS A 94 11.46 9.37 9.20
N THR A 95 10.53 9.54 10.14
CA THR A 95 10.81 9.42 11.58
C THR A 95 10.64 8.00 12.11
N PHE A 96 9.86 7.16 11.42
CA PHE A 96 9.54 5.81 11.90
C PHE A 96 9.71 4.70 10.86
N ILE A 97 9.76 5.02 9.55
CA ILE A 97 10.05 4.01 8.52
C ILE A 97 11.57 3.84 8.40
N PRO A 98 12.10 2.64 8.67
CA PRO A 98 13.52 2.38 8.53
C PRO A 98 14.04 2.73 7.14
N MET A 99 15.22 3.33 7.08
CA MET A 99 15.91 3.77 5.85
C MET A 99 15.19 4.87 5.05
N CYS A 100 13.99 5.30 5.42
CA CYS A 100 13.33 6.44 4.83
C CYS A 100 13.99 7.72 5.33
N SER A 101 14.82 8.35 4.51
CA SER A 101 15.55 9.56 4.90
C SER A 101 14.81 10.85 4.55
N GLU A 102 13.96 10.80 3.54
CA GLU A 102 13.07 11.91 3.18
C GLU A 102 11.69 11.39 2.85
N SER A 103 10.68 12.11 3.32
CA SER A 103 9.29 11.88 2.92
C SER A 103 8.54 13.21 2.99
N CYS A 104 7.71 13.48 2.03
CA CYS A 104 6.87 14.66 2.02
C CYS A 104 5.61 14.47 1.18
N LYS A 105 4.57 15.17 1.58
CA LYS A 105 3.39 15.35 0.77
C LYS A 105 3.63 16.48 -0.24
N VAL A 106 3.84 16.12 -1.50
CA VAL A 106 4.18 17.07 -2.57
C VAL A 106 2.95 17.90 -2.97
N LEU A 107 1.79 17.25 -3.06
CA LEU A 107 0.53 17.89 -3.45
C LEU A 107 -0.64 17.19 -2.76
N THR A 108 -1.57 17.98 -2.23
CA THR A 108 -2.91 17.51 -1.87
C THR A 108 -3.84 17.79 -3.04
N VAL A 109 -4.32 16.74 -3.70
CA VAL A 109 -5.22 16.84 -4.85
C VAL A 109 -6.66 17.03 -4.39
N SER A 110 -7.07 16.24 -3.39
CA SER A 110 -8.39 16.34 -2.76
C SER A 110 -8.34 15.79 -1.33
N HIS A 111 -9.48 15.76 -0.65
CA HIS A 111 -9.57 15.10 0.65
C HIS A 111 -9.38 13.57 0.48
N GLY A 112 -8.25 13.05 0.89
CA GLY A 112 -7.89 11.64 0.74
C GLY A 112 -7.17 11.28 -0.57
N GLU A 113 -6.72 12.30 -1.35
CA GLU A 113 -5.93 12.10 -2.56
C GLU A 113 -4.71 13.01 -2.56
N MET A 114 -3.54 12.43 -2.78
CA MET A 114 -2.27 13.15 -2.69
C MET A 114 -1.20 12.60 -3.63
N ILE A 115 -0.19 13.43 -3.85
CA ILE A 115 1.11 12.99 -4.36
C ILE A 115 2.08 12.99 -3.18
N ALA A 116 2.62 11.83 -2.87
CA ALA A 116 3.59 11.62 -1.81
C ALA A 116 4.96 11.25 -2.41
N TYR A 117 6.03 11.81 -1.88
CA TYR A 117 7.39 11.49 -2.27
C TYR A 117 8.13 10.80 -1.13
N PHE A 118 8.94 9.81 -1.48
CA PHE A 118 9.77 9.05 -0.56
C PHE A 118 11.17 8.90 -1.10
N TYR A 119 12.16 9.05 -0.23
CA TYR A 119 13.55 8.72 -0.51
C TYR A 119 14.06 7.74 0.52
N ILE A 120 14.44 6.56 0.05
CA ILE A 120 14.97 5.47 0.86
C ILE A 120 16.46 5.38 0.60
N ASN A 121 17.26 5.39 1.66
CA ASN A 121 18.71 5.31 1.61
C ASN A 121 19.20 4.09 2.39
N ALA A 122 19.59 3.06 1.66
CA ALA A 122 20.10 1.80 2.20
C ALA A 122 21.62 1.68 1.92
N ALA A 123 22.40 2.54 2.55
CA ALA A 123 23.86 2.61 2.48
C ALA A 123 24.42 2.77 1.06
N VAL A 124 24.55 1.68 0.30
CA VAL A 124 25.12 1.68 -1.05
C VAL A 124 24.09 1.82 -2.16
N LEU A 125 22.83 1.66 -1.83
CA LEU A 125 21.71 1.76 -2.75
C LEU A 125 20.70 2.77 -2.24
N SER A 126 20.31 3.68 -3.06
CA SER A 126 19.21 4.60 -2.74
C SER A 126 18.11 4.53 -3.81
N ARG A 127 16.91 4.75 -3.36
CA ARG A 127 15.71 4.73 -4.20
C ARG A 127 14.81 5.88 -3.82
N ASP A 128 14.25 6.54 -4.82
CA ASP A 128 13.13 7.42 -4.60
C ASP A 128 11.89 6.97 -5.37
N ALA A 129 10.75 7.42 -4.94
CA ALA A 129 9.48 7.21 -5.62
C ALA A 129 8.54 8.37 -5.30
N ALA A 130 7.76 8.77 -6.28
CA ALA A 130 6.57 9.57 -6.06
C ALA A 130 5.34 8.70 -6.31
N ILE A 131 4.42 8.71 -5.37
CA ILE A 131 3.20 7.91 -5.40
C ILE A 131 1.99 8.83 -5.47
N HIS A 132 1.18 8.65 -6.50
CA HIS A 132 -0.17 9.15 -6.52
C HIS A 132 -1.03 8.18 -5.70
N ALA A 133 -1.50 8.62 -4.57
CA ALA A 133 -2.27 7.81 -3.63
C ALA A 133 -3.64 8.43 -3.36
N TYR A 134 -4.65 7.58 -3.27
CA TYR A 134 -6.00 8.00 -2.89
C TYR A 134 -6.71 6.94 -2.06
N GLY A 135 -7.60 7.40 -1.19
CA GLY A 135 -8.46 6.57 -0.36
C GLY A 135 -9.88 6.49 -0.89
N ILE A 136 -10.47 5.32 -0.74
CA ILE A 136 -11.87 5.05 -1.08
C ILE A 136 -12.58 4.57 0.18
N ASP A 137 -13.63 5.26 0.54
CA ASP A 137 -14.51 4.87 1.63
C ASP A 137 -15.52 3.84 1.11
N CYS A 138 -15.37 2.60 1.53
CA CYS A 138 -16.25 1.48 1.22
C CYS A 138 -16.91 0.94 2.50
N MET A 139 -17.08 1.78 3.52
CA MET A 139 -17.58 1.35 4.83
C MET A 139 -19.02 0.86 4.78
N GLU A 140 -19.88 1.49 4.00
CA GLU A 140 -21.29 1.11 3.91
C GLU A 140 -21.49 -0.22 3.20
N GLU A 141 -20.67 -0.50 2.16
CA GLU A 141 -20.84 -1.69 1.32
C GLU A 141 -20.04 -2.89 1.85
N TYR A 142 -18.85 -2.65 2.40
CA TYR A 142 -17.90 -3.72 2.72
C TYR A 142 -17.27 -3.62 4.10
N GLY A 143 -17.58 -2.59 4.89
CA GLY A 143 -16.92 -2.35 6.18
C GLY A 143 -15.42 -2.07 6.07
N THR A 144 -14.98 -1.54 4.92
CA THR A 144 -13.55 -1.36 4.60
C THR A 144 -13.22 0.03 4.10
N ILE A 145 -11.96 0.41 4.29
CA ILE A 145 -11.33 1.53 3.60
C ILE A 145 -10.27 0.95 2.65
N VAL A 146 -10.28 1.39 1.41
CA VAL A 146 -9.32 0.97 0.40
C VAL A 146 -8.38 2.11 0.07
N LEU A 147 -7.07 1.86 0.09
CA LEU A 147 -6.05 2.79 -0.36
C LEU A 147 -5.45 2.25 -1.65
N VAL A 148 -5.34 3.12 -2.64
CA VAL A 148 -4.76 2.79 -3.94
C VAL A 148 -3.62 3.75 -4.22
N GLY A 149 -2.54 3.24 -4.77
CA GLY A 149 -1.41 4.06 -5.17
C GLY A 149 -0.64 3.46 -6.35
N ASN A 150 -0.05 4.34 -7.12
CA ASN A 150 0.90 3.98 -8.18
C ASN A 150 1.95 5.07 -8.34
N SER A 151 3.13 4.71 -8.78
CA SER A 151 4.16 5.72 -9.00
C SER A 151 3.87 6.60 -10.20
N VAL A 152 4.24 7.86 -10.07
CA VAL A 152 4.13 8.87 -11.13
C VAL A 152 5.49 9.53 -11.34
N ASP A 153 5.81 9.84 -12.60
CA ASP A 153 7.02 10.59 -12.95
C ASP A 153 6.76 12.10 -12.96
N ASN A 154 5.53 12.47 -13.22
CA ASN A 154 5.05 13.84 -13.19
C ASN A 154 3.56 13.83 -12.83
N PHE A 155 3.09 14.94 -12.31
CA PHE A 155 1.68 15.15 -12.04
C PHE A 155 1.36 16.66 -12.19
N PRO A 156 0.26 17.05 -12.83
CA PRO A 156 -0.08 18.46 -12.99
C PRO A 156 -0.14 19.20 -11.63
N GLY A 157 0.64 20.26 -11.51
CA GLY A 157 0.70 21.05 -10.30
C GLY A 157 1.60 20.50 -9.18
N ALA A 158 2.26 19.37 -9.37
CA ALA A 158 3.22 18.83 -8.42
C ALA A 158 4.65 19.08 -8.91
N ASP A 159 5.48 19.66 -8.03
CA ASP A 159 6.94 19.76 -8.22
C ASP A 159 7.60 18.63 -7.41
N ILE A 160 7.82 17.50 -8.07
CA ILE A 160 8.29 16.27 -7.42
C ILE A 160 9.83 16.36 -7.27
N PRO A 161 10.38 16.27 -6.04
CA PRO A 161 11.79 16.50 -5.78
C PRO A 161 12.66 15.26 -6.08
N PHE A 162 12.52 14.65 -7.26
CA PHE A 162 13.35 13.50 -7.63
C PHE A 162 14.83 13.82 -7.55
N LYS A 163 15.59 12.90 -7.01
CA LYS A 163 17.04 13.02 -6.98
C LYS A 163 17.61 12.72 -8.38
N PRO A 164 18.71 13.39 -8.77
CA PRO A 164 19.38 13.06 -10.02
C PRO A 164 19.83 11.61 -10.06
N ALA A 165 19.62 10.96 -11.19
CA ALA A 165 20.13 9.60 -11.40
C ALA A 165 21.66 9.59 -11.24
N GLY A 166 22.17 8.58 -10.52
CA GLY A 166 23.59 8.48 -10.23
C GLY A 166 23.99 7.06 -9.82
N TRP A 167 25.27 6.90 -9.49
CA TRP A 167 25.76 5.62 -9.02
C TRP A 167 25.07 5.22 -7.72
N GLY A 168 24.41 4.05 -7.73
CA GLY A 168 23.66 3.54 -6.58
C GLY A 168 22.27 4.15 -6.36
N HIS A 169 21.87 5.16 -7.15
CA HIS A 169 20.55 5.77 -7.07
C HIS A 169 19.69 5.49 -8.30
N GLN A 170 18.45 5.10 -8.10
CA GLN A 170 17.44 4.92 -9.14
C GLN A 170 16.05 5.27 -8.61
N THR A 171 15.22 5.85 -9.45
CA THR A 171 13.80 6.02 -9.17
C THR A 171 13.09 4.68 -9.27
N MET A 172 12.41 4.31 -8.20
CA MET A 172 11.65 3.08 -8.12
C MET A 172 10.27 3.25 -8.77
N LYS A 173 9.86 2.25 -9.53
CA LYS A 173 8.52 2.20 -10.11
C LYS A 173 7.66 1.22 -9.31
N VAL A 174 6.69 1.77 -8.63
CA VAL A 174 5.62 0.99 -7.97
C VAL A 174 4.47 0.89 -8.96
N LYS A 175 4.25 -0.29 -9.51
CA LYS A 175 3.17 -0.52 -10.49
C LYS A 175 1.81 -0.38 -9.85
N THR A 176 1.68 -0.96 -8.66
CA THR A 176 0.45 -0.94 -7.88
C THR A 176 0.80 -0.98 -6.40
N PHE A 177 0.11 -0.19 -5.64
CA PHE A 177 0.08 -0.27 -4.18
C PHE A 177 -1.39 -0.26 -3.78
N ASN A 178 -1.84 -1.33 -3.15
CA ASN A 178 -3.20 -1.46 -2.69
C ASN A 178 -3.20 -1.86 -1.23
N ALA A 179 -3.92 -1.13 -0.41
CA ALA A 179 -4.16 -1.50 0.98
C ALA A 179 -5.66 -1.59 1.24
N VAL A 180 -6.08 -2.66 1.88
CA VAL A 180 -7.44 -2.86 2.37
C VAL A 180 -7.37 -2.82 3.89
N VAL A 181 -8.10 -1.90 4.48
CA VAL A 181 -8.26 -1.75 5.93
C VAL A 181 -9.67 -2.17 6.28
N GLU A 182 -9.82 -3.37 6.80
CA GLU A 182 -11.08 -3.90 7.31
C GLU A 182 -11.29 -3.41 8.73
N ILE A 183 -12.39 -2.72 8.98
CA ILE A 183 -12.73 -2.19 10.30
C ILE A 183 -13.47 -3.26 11.09
N VAL A 184 -12.79 -3.86 12.05
CA VAL A 184 -13.35 -4.92 12.91
C VAL A 184 -14.12 -4.29 14.07
N SER A 185 -13.61 -3.20 14.62
CA SER A 185 -14.24 -2.42 15.69
C SER A 185 -13.70 -0.98 15.67
N PRO A 186 -14.23 -0.05 16.46
CA PRO A 186 -13.66 1.30 16.54
C PRO A 186 -12.17 1.36 16.93
N THR A 187 -11.67 0.30 17.55
CA THR A 187 -10.28 0.21 18.03
C THR A 187 -9.52 -0.99 17.48
N SER A 188 -10.05 -1.63 16.43
CA SER A 188 -9.41 -2.80 15.84
C SER A 188 -9.62 -2.80 14.34
N ALA A 189 -8.55 -3.00 13.60
CA ALA A 189 -8.56 -3.10 12.15
C ALA A 189 -7.66 -4.24 11.69
N ARG A 190 -7.99 -4.82 10.55
CA ARG A 190 -7.12 -5.74 9.82
C ARG A 190 -6.65 -5.06 8.55
N THR A 191 -5.35 -5.02 8.35
CA THR A 191 -4.76 -4.39 7.18
C THR A 191 -4.07 -5.43 6.30
N THR A 192 -4.40 -5.41 5.01
CA THR A 192 -3.69 -6.16 3.98
C THR A 192 -3.15 -5.18 2.95
N ILE A 193 -1.84 -5.24 2.66
CA ILE A 193 -1.18 -4.39 1.67
C ILE A 193 -0.53 -5.28 0.64
N ILE A 194 -0.72 -4.96 -0.64
CA ILE A 194 -0.06 -5.59 -1.79
C ILE A 194 0.60 -4.49 -2.63
N ALA A 195 1.87 -4.68 -2.95
CA ALA A 195 2.65 -3.76 -3.78
C ALA A 195 3.54 -4.52 -4.78
#